data_7a631c0cb787b7855c6894d5a32af594
#
_entry.id   7a631c0cb787b7855c6894d5a32af594
#
_cell.length_a   1.000
_cell.length_b   1.000
_cell.length_c   1.000
_cell.angle_alpha   90.00
_cell.angle_beta   90.00
_cell.angle_gamma   90.00
#
_symmetry.space_group_name_H-M   'P 1'
#
loop_
_entity.id
_entity.type
_entity.pdbx_description
1 polymer ?
#
loop_
_entity_poly.entity_id
_entity_poly.type
_entity_poly.pdbx_seq_one_letter_code
_entity_poly.pdbx_strand_id
1 'polypeptide(L)'
;MELHSHLNAEHQTAFEHVIQHLKEKRIRITETRKAVVAYIIESDDHPSAEMIYLDLLPNYPNMSLATVYNNLKVLLEEGFVTELKRANDTTTYDEVMEHEHHN
;
A
#
# COMPACT_ATOMS: atom_id res chain seq x y z
N MET A 1 -3.30 -20.06 -8.88
CA MET A 1 -3.34 -19.59 -8.74
C MET A 1 -2.86 -18.74 -8.49
N GLU A 2 -2.85 -18.28 -8.49
CA GLU A 2 -2.10 -17.46 -8.25
C GLU A 2 -2.45 -16.43 -7.41
N LEU A 3 -1.55 -15.66 -6.79
CA LEU A 3 -1.85 -14.62 -5.88
C LEU A 3 -2.64 -13.54 -6.52
N HIS A 4 -2.42 -13.34 -7.78
CA HIS A 4 -3.13 -12.31 -8.45
C HIS A 4 -4.60 -12.52 -8.46
N SER A 5 -5.04 -13.73 -8.27
CA SER A 5 -6.46 -13.99 -8.28
C SER A 5 -7.17 -13.33 -7.12
N HIS A 6 -6.44 -12.86 -6.12
CA HIS A 6 -7.06 -12.19 -5.00
C HIS A 6 -7.44 -10.75 -5.33
N LEU A 7 -6.87 -10.18 -6.37
CA LEU A 7 -7.19 -8.82 -6.74
C LEU A 7 -8.33 -8.85 -7.75
N ASN A 8 -9.43 -8.17 -7.45
CA ASN A 8 -10.48 -8.05 -8.45
C ASN A 8 -10.05 -7.04 -9.51
N ALA A 9 -10.88 -6.85 -10.52
CA ALA A 9 -10.49 -6.01 -11.64
C ALA A 9 -10.20 -4.58 -11.23
N GLU A 10 -10.97 -4.04 -10.30
CA GLU A 10 -10.75 -2.68 -9.83
C GLU A 10 -9.44 -2.56 -9.07
N HIS A 11 -9.17 -3.55 -8.22
CA HIS A 11 -7.94 -3.54 -7.45
C HIS A 11 -6.73 -3.70 -8.35
N GLN A 12 -6.86 -4.53 -9.37
CA GLN A 12 -5.76 -4.73 -10.31
C GLN A 12 -5.45 -3.43 -11.05
N THR A 13 -6.49 -2.73 -11.49
CA THR A 13 -6.30 -1.47 -12.19
C THR A 13 -5.65 -0.43 -11.28
N ALA A 14 -6.11 -0.36 -10.03
CA ALA A 14 -5.55 0.58 -9.06
C ALA A 14 -4.08 0.26 -8.81
N PHE A 15 -3.78 -1.02 -8.64
CA PHE A 15 -2.41 -1.45 -8.40
C PHE A 15 -1.50 -1.02 -9.55
N GLU A 16 -1.94 -1.30 -10.77
CA GLU A 16 -1.13 -0.97 -11.95
C GLU A 16 -0.93 0.53 -12.08
N HIS A 17 -1.98 1.29 -11.75
CA HIS A 17 -1.88 2.74 -11.81
C HIS A 17 -0.81 3.25 -10.82
N VAL A 18 -0.82 2.74 -9.61
CA VAL A 18 0.17 3.17 -8.62
C VAL A 18 1.58 2.80 -9.08
N ILE A 19 1.75 1.55 -9.52
CA ILE A 19 3.07 1.09 -9.94
C ILE A 19 3.58 1.92 -11.11
N GLN A 20 2.71 2.18 -12.10
CA GLN A 20 3.11 2.96 -13.27
C GLN A 20 3.51 4.39 -12.87
N HIS A 21 2.73 4.99 -11.96
CA HIS A 21 3.06 6.33 -11.47
C HIS A 21 4.44 6.35 -10.81
N LEU A 22 4.71 5.36 -9.98
CA LEU A 22 6.00 5.30 -9.28
C LEU A 22 7.15 5.15 -10.28
N LYS A 23 6.94 4.33 -11.32
CA LYS A 23 7.96 4.16 -12.34
C LYS A 23 8.22 5.47 -13.08
N GLU A 24 7.17 6.21 -13.37
CA GLU A 24 7.31 7.47 -14.08
C GLU A 24 8.05 8.50 -13.25
N LYS A 25 7.92 8.41 -11.95
CA LYS A 25 8.66 9.27 -11.03
C LYS A 25 10.05 8.75 -10.75
N ARG A 26 10.44 7.64 -11.38
CA ARG A 26 11.74 7.01 -11.20
C ARG A 26 11.96 6.52 -9.78
N ILE A 27 10.87 6.12 -9.14
CA ILE A 27 10.91 5.52 -7.83
C ILE A 27 11.06 4.02 -8.02
N ARG A 28 12.05 3.44 -7.37
CA ARG A 28 12.35 2.04 -7.56
C ARG A 28 11.20 1.14 -7.11
N ILE A 29 10.90 0.14 -7.92
CA ILE A 29 9.87 -0.84 -7.59
C ILE A 29 10.55 -2.11 -7.09
N THR A 30 10.31 -2.42 -5.83
CA THR A 30 10.83 -3.65 -5.23
C THR A 30 9.65 -4.56 -4.94
N GLU A 31 9.96 -5.83 -4.64
CA GLU A 31 8.91 -6.78 -4.31
C GLU A 31 8.16 -6.37 -3.05
N THR A 32 8.90 -5.89 -2.05
CA THR A 32 8.22 -5.45 -0.83
C THR A 32 7.37 -4.21 -1.08
N ARG A 33 7.82 -3.33 -1.98
CA ARG A 33 7.00 -2.16 -2.30
C ARG A 33 5.71 -2.58 -2.98
N LYS A 34 5.79 -3.52 -3.91
CA LYS A 34 4.58 -4.04 -4.55
C LYS A 34 3.65 -4.69 -3.54
N ALA A 35 4.22 -5.42 -2.58
CA ALA A 35 3.42 -6.09 -1.58
C ALA A 35 2.67 -5.08 -0.70
N VAL A 36 3.34 -4.00 -0.31
CA VAL A 36 2.68 -2.99 0.51
C VAL A 36 1.57 -2.30 -0.27
N VAL A 37 1.84 -1.96 -1.53
CA VAL A 37 0.82 -1.34 -2.37
C VAL A 37 -0.40 -2.24 -2.49
N ALA A 38 -0.18 -3.51 -2.79
CA ALA A 38 -1.29 -4.44 -2.94
C ALA A 38 -2.07 -4.61 -1.64
N TYR A 39 -1.35 -4.66 -0.52
CA TYR A 39 -1.99 -4.80 0.77
C TYR A 39 -2.95 -3.64 1.03
N ILE A 40 -2.47 -2.42 0.81
CA ILE A 40 -3.29 -1.24 1.05
C ILE A 40 -4.52 -1.24 0.15
N ILE A 41 -4.34 -1.58 -1.12
CA ILE A 41 -5.45 -1.57 -2.07
C ILE A 41 -6.51 -2.60 -1.70
N GLU A 42 -6.07 -3.78 -1.23
CA GLU A 42 -7.01 -4.83 -0.90
C GLU A 42 -7.66 -4.67 0.45
N SER A 43 -7.08 -3.84 1.32
CA SER A 43 -7.54 -3.76 2.69
C SER A 43 -8.84 -2.98 2.77
N ASP A 44 -9.80 -3.53 3.47
CA ASP A 44 -11.05 -2.83 3.76
C ASP A 44 -10.98 -2.07 5.07
N ASP A 45 -9.98 -2.39 5.88
CA ASP A 45 -9.78 -1.72 7.15
C ASP A 45 -8.72 -0.66 6.97
N HIS A 46 -8.48 0.09 8.01
CA HIS A 46 -7.43 1.08 8.02
C HIS A 46 -6.24 0.48 8.75
N PRO A 47 -5.31 -0.18 8.03
CA PRO A 47 -4.24 -0.88 8.70
C PRO A 47 -3.19 0.06 9.26
N SER A 48 -2.57 -0.37 10.36
CA SER A 48 -1.38 0.29 10.86
C SER A 48 -0.16 -0.32 10.17
N ALA A 49 0.98 0.34 10.30
CA ALA A 49 2.21 -0.21 9.74
C ALA A 49 2.53 -1.56 10.35
N GLU A 50 2.27 -1.71 11.65
CA GLU A 50 2.53 -2.97 12.34
C GLU A 50 1.67 -4.09 11.79
N MET A 51 0.40 -3.82 11.50
CA MET A 51 -0.47 -4.81 10.91
C MET A 51 0.03 -5.26 9.54
N ILE A 52 0.43 -4.29 8.73
CA ILE A 52 0.95 -4.60 7.41
C ILE A 52 2.20 -5.48 7.54
N TYR A 53 3.09 -5.09 8.45
CA TYR A 53 4.32 -5.82 8.68
C TYR A 53 4.03 -7.27 9.07
N LEU A 54 3.17 -7.46 10.06
CA LEU A 54 2.89 -8.80 10.56
C LEU A 54 2.22 -9.68 9.51
N ASP A 55 1.34 -9.08 8.72
CA ASP A 55 0.64 -9.86 7.70
C ASP A 55 1.54 -10.23 6.53
N LEU A 56 2.51 -9.39 6.20
CA LEU A 56 3.39 -9.67 5.08
C LEU A 56 4.63 -10.47 5.48
N LEU A 57 4.97 -10.48 6.75
CA LEU A 57 6.21 -11.11 7.20
C LEU A 57 6.34 -12.58 6.77
N PRO A 58 5.28 -13.41 6.84
CA PRO A 58 5.44 -14.80 6.43
C PRO A 58 5.93 -14.98 5.00
N ASN A 59 5.56 -14.06 4.11
CA ASN A 59 5.97 -14.14 2.72
C ASN A 59 7.22 -13.32 2.42
N TYR A 60 7.61 -12.45 3.33
CA TYR A 60 8.76 -11.58 3.15
C TYR A 60 9.58 -11.54 4.44
N PRO A 61 10.19 -12.68 4.79
CA PRO A 61 10.81 -12.80 6.12
C PRO A 61 11.98 -11.85 6.37
N ASN A 62 12.54 -11.29 5.31
CA ASN A 62 13.63 -10.34 5.48
C ASN A 62 13.16 -8.89 5.57
N MET A 63 11.85 -8.67 5.47
CA MET A 63 11.32 -7.32 5.55
C MET A 63 11.34 -6.85 7.00
N SER A 64 11.68 -5.58 7.19
CA SER A 64 11.65 -4.99 8.53
C SER A 64 10.47 -4.04 8.62
N LEU A 65 10.13 -3.66 9.83
CA LEU A 65 9.09 -2.65 10.05
C LEU A 65 9.52 -1.34 9.42
N ALA A 66 10.80 -1.02 9.46
CA ALA A 66 11.29 0.20 8.82
C ALA A 66 11.02 0.19 7.31
N THR A 67 11.11 -0.98 6.69
CA THR A 67 10.79 -1.10 5.27
C THR A 67 9.33 -0.75 5.01
N VAL A 68 8.43 -1.21 5.89
CA VAL A 68 7.02 -0.89 5.75
C VAL A 68 6.81 0.62 5.86
N TYR A 69 7.41 1.24 6.88
CA TYR A 69 7.28 2.69 7.05
C TYR A 69 7.83 3.46 5.86
N ASN A 70 8.97 3.02 5.32
CA ASN A 70 9.53 3.65 4.15
C ASN A 70 8.58 3.60 2.96
N ASN A 71 7.96 2.46 2.75
CA ASN A 71 7.04 2.32 1.64
C ASN A 71 5.79 3.18 1.85
N LEU A 72 5.29 3.22 3.08
CA LEU A 72 4.14 4.05 3.37
C LEU A 72 4.47 5.54 3.17
N LYS A 73 5.68 5.94 3.54
CA LYS A 73 6.08 7.32 3.36
C LYS A 73 6.09 7.70 1.88
N VAL A 74 6.59 6.82 1.03
CA VAL A 74 6.58 7.09 -0.40
C VAL A 74 5.15 7.24 -0.89
N LEU A 75 4.26 6.35 -0.47
CA LEU A 75 2.87 6.41 -0.91
C LEU A 75 2.16 7.67 -0.40
N LEU A 76 2.51 8.10 0.82
CA LEU A 76 1.98 9.35 1.34
C LEU A 76 2.43 10.54 0.52
N GLU A 77 3.71 10.56 0.19
CA GLU A 77 4.28 11.68 -0.56
C GLU A 77 3.72 11.75 -1.96
N GLU A 78 3.40 10.61 -2.55
CA GLU A 78 2.84 10.58 -3.89
C GLU A 78 1.32 10.68 -3.91
N GLY A 79 0.69 10.77 -2.73
CA GLY A 79 -0.73 11.02 -2.66
C GLY A 79 -1.62 9.79 -2.79
N PHE A 80 -1.05 8.60 -2.64
CA PHE A 80 -1.84 7.38 -2.79
C PHE A 80 -2.43 6.88 -1.49
N VAL A 81 -1.92 7.34 -0.36
CA VAL A 81 -2.52 7.00 0.94
C VAL A 81 -2.55 8.24 1.80
N THR A 82 -3.43 8.22 2.79
CA THR A 82 -3.43 9.23 3.84
C THR A 82 -3.20 8.54 5.16
N GLU A 83 -2.74 9.29 6.14
CA GLU A 83 -2.56 8.70 7.45
C GLU A 83 -3.52 9.37 8.42
N LEU A 84 -3.95 8.60 9.41
CA LEU A 84 -4.90 9.06 10.40
C LEU A 84 -4.41 8.66 11.76
N LYS A 85 -4.24 9.64 12.63
CA LYS A 85 -3.87 9.36 14.00
C LYS A 85 -5.10 9.06 14.81
N ARG A 86 -5.04 7.95 15.54
CA ARG A 86 -6.15 7.53 16.36
C ARG A 86 -5.97 8.05 17.79
N ALA A 87 -7.05 8.00 18.55
CA ALA A 87 -7.02 8.51 19.91
C ALA A 87 -6.02 7.77 20.80
N ASN A 88 -5.69 6.53 20.46
CA ASN A 88 -4.75 5.74 21.24
C ASN A 88 -3.32 5.83 20.69
N ASP A 89 -3.04 6.87 19.93
CA ASP A 89 -1.71 7.12 19.35
C ASP A 89 -1.33 6.16 18.26
N THR A 90 -2.22 5.30 17.82
CA THR A 90 -1.96 4.44 16.68
C THR A 90 -2.20 5.22 15.41
N THR A 91 -1.29 5.07 14.44
CA THR A 91 -1.47 5.68 13.13
C THR A 91 -1.94 4.61 12.16
N THR A 92 -3.00 4.90 11.44
CA THR A 92 -3.50 3.99 10.41
C THR A 92 -3.45 4.67 9.06
N TYR A 93 -3.55 3.87 8.01
CA TYR A 93 -3.37 4.33 6.64
C TYR A 93 -4.57 3.94 5.81
N ASP A 94 -4.94 4.81 4.90
CA ASP A 94 -6.11 4.59 4.08
C ASP A 94 -5.79 4.94 2.65
N GLU A 95 -6.29 4.12 1.74
CA GLU A 95 -6.10 4.32 0.33
C GLU A 95 -6.85 5.55 -0.14
N VAL A 96 -6.22 6.34 -1.01
CA VAL A 96 -6.88 7.48 -1.63
C VAL A 96 -7.45 7.03 -2.96
N MET A 97 -8.76 7.17 -3.12
CA MET A 97 -9.43 6.81 -4.36
C MET A 97 -9.70 8.10 -5.12
N GLU A 98 -9.07 8.24 -6.25
CA GLU A 98 -9.16 9.48 -6.97
C GLU A 98 -10.18 9.52 -8.05
N HIS A 99 -10.73 8.37 -8.39
CA HIS A 99 -11.64 8.34 -9.50
C HIS A 99 -12.94 9.05 -9.20
N GLU A 100 -13.16 9.38 -7.98
CA GLU A 100 -14.42 9.96 -7.65
C GLU A 100 -14.49 11.39 -8.06
N HIS A 101 -13.54 11.88 -8.47
CA HIS A 101 -13.67 13.14 -8.87
C HIS A 101 -13.99 13.25 -10.21
N HIS A 102 -14.25 12.86 -10.49
CA HIS A 102 -14.64 13.17 -11.40
C HIS A 102 -15.27 13.94 -11.62
N ASN A 103 -15.11 14.28 -11.35
CA ASN A 103 -15.61 15.05 -11.35
C ASN A 103 -15.70 15.39 -11.64
#